data_f175d984f93db44e70724c0f60cd09f3
#
_entry.id   f175d984f93db44e70724c0f60cd09f3
#
_cell.length_a   1.000
_cell.length_b   1.000
_cell.length_c   1.000
_cell.angle_alpha   90.00
_cell.angle_beta   90.00
_cell.angle_gamma   90.00
#
_symmetry.space_group_name_H-M   'P 1'
#
loop_
_entity.id
_entity.type
_entity.pdbx_description
1 polymer ?
#
loop_
_entity_poly.entity_id
_entity_poly.type
_entity_poly.pdbx_seq_one_letter_code
_entity_poly.pdbx_strand_id
1 'polypeptide(L)'
;KDKDGNTIDDVLVSVFRAPHSYTGENSTEISCHGSRYILQQVLHRFTEVGCRQAEPGEYTRRAYLNGKMDLSQAEAVADLIASTNKATHKMALSQLKGHFSNELSLLREKLLKMTSLLELELDFSDHEELEFADRSELQALAEEINHKITTLAHSFETGNALKQGVAVAIVGKTNVGKSTLLNRL
;
A
#
# COMPACT_ATOMS: atom_id res chain seq x y z
N LYS A 1 -30.91 13.47 -14.95
CA LYS A 1 -32.37 13.28 -15.10
C LYS A 1 -32.70 11.82 -14.83
N ASP A 2 -33.87 11.54 -14.28
CA ASP A 2 -34.43 10.19 -14.14
C ASP A 2 -34.93 9.62 -15.49
N LYS A 3 -35.51 8.41 -15.47
CA LYS A 3 -36.05 7.75 -16.67
C LYS A 3 -37.26 8.51 -17.29
N ASP A 4 -37.99 9.26 -16.48
CA ASP A 4 -39.17 10.00 -16.85
C ASP A 4 -38.85 11.45 -17.30
N GLY A 5 -37.56 11.81 -17.30
CA GLY A 5 -37.05 13.11 -17.76
C GLY A 5 -37.01 14.19 -16.67
N ASN A 6 -37.41 13.89 -15.42
CA ASN A 6 -37.35 14.85 -14.33
C ASN A 6 -35.90 15.11 -13.90
N THR A 7 -35.60 16.31 -13.47
CA THR A 7 -34.27 16.66 -12.96
C THR A 7 -34.07 16.04 -11.57
N ILE A 8 -33.02 15.23 -11.43
CA ILE A 8 -32.60 14.70 -10.14
C ILE A 8 -31.76 15.75 -9.41
N ASP A 9 -30.77 16.31 -10.11
CA ASP A 9 -29.86 17.33 -9.58
C ASP A 9 -29.10 18.01 -10.72
N ASP A 10 -28.49 19.16 -10.42
CA ASP A 10 -27.47 19.79 -11.26
C ASP A 10 -26.10 19.36 -10.76
N VAL A 11 -25.32 18.68 -11.61
CA VAL A 11 -24.11 17.98 -11.23
C VAL A 11 -22.89 18.52 -11.97
N LEU A 12 -21.72 18.44 -11.32
CA LEU A 12 -20.44 18.63 -11.99
C LEU A 12 -19.92 17.27 -12.44
N VAL A 13 -19.54 17.17 -13.71
CA VAL A 13 -19.00 15.94 -14.30
C VAL A 13 -17.54 16.15 -14.70
N SER A 14 -16.63 15.40 -14.09
CA SER A 14 -15.21 15.38 -14.43
C SER A 14 -14.91 14.13 -15.26
N VAL A 15 -14.29 14.29 -16.43
CA VAL A 15 -13.94 13.19 -17.34
C VAL A 15 -12.42 13.00 -17.34
N PHE A 16 -11.99 11.82 -17.00
CA PHE A 16 -10.58 11.42 -17.00
C PHE A 16 -10.32 10.45 -18.14
N ARG A 17 -9.30 10.74 -18.94
CA ARG A 17 -8.86 9.86 -20.04
C ARG A 17 -7.67 9.01 -19.59
N ALA A 18 -7.69 7.75 -20.01
CA ALA A 18 -6.56 6.85 -19.80
C ALA A 18 -5.27 7.48 -20.38
N PRO A 19 -4.12 7.34 -19.69
CA PRO A 19 -3.90 6.70 -18.39
C PRO A 19 -4.07 7.66 -17.19
N HIS A 20 -4.63 8.88 -17.37
CA HIS A 20 -4.67 9.97 -16.39
C HIS A 20 -5.92 9.89 -15.48
N SER A 21 -6.16 8.71 -14.90
CA SER A 21 -7.21 8.48 -13.90
C SER A 21 -6.63 7.68 -12.72
N TYR A 22 -7.41 7.50 -11.67
CA TYR A 22 -7.02 6.67 -10.53
C TYR A 22 -6.76 5.21 -10.96
N THR A 23 -7.67 4.64 -11.75
CA THR A 23 -7.56 3.25 -12.21
C THR A 23 -6.65 3.08 -13.44
N GLY A 24 -6.22 4.17 -14.09
CA GLY A 24 -5.53 4.10 -15.37
C GLY A 24 -6.46 3.89 -16.58
N GLU A 25 -7.77 3.75 -16.37
CA GLU A 25 -8.80 3.58 -17.40
C GLU A 25 -9.53 4.91 -17.66
N ASN A 26 -10.33 4.98 -18.73
CA ASN A 26 -11.27 6.09 -18.86
C ASN A 26 -12.27 6.06 -17.72
N SER A 27 -12.41 7.17 -17.02
CA SER A 27 -13.32 7.27 -15.88
C SER A 27 -14.04 8.61 -15.85
N THR A 28 -15.18 8.63 -15.17
CA THR A 28 -15.98 9.83 -14.98
C THR A 28 -16.35 9.94 -13.51
N GLU A 29 -16.13 11.11 -12.95
CA GLU A 29 -16.57 11.44 -11.60
C GLU A 29 -17.73 12.41 -11.65
N ILE A 30 -18.76 12.17 -10.86
CA ILE A 30 -19.98 12.98 -10.79
C ILE A 30 -20.12 13.49 -9.37
N SER A 31 -20.04 14.81 -9.22
CA SER A 31 -20.26 15.50 -7.96
C SER A 31 -21.68 16.05 -7.94
N CYS A 32 -22.48 15.67 -6.97
CA CYS A 32 -23.84 16.12 -6.75
C CYS A 32 -24.01 16.69 -5.33
N HIS A 33 -25.15 17.31 -5.05
CA HIS A 33 -25.42 17.84 -3.73
C HIS A 33 -25.49 16.70 -2.68
N GLY A 34 -25.00 16.94 -1.46
CA GLY A 34 -24.77 15.97 -0.40
C GLY A 34 -26.03 15.41 0.30
N SER A 35 -27.18 15.44 -0.35
CA SER A 35 -28.41 14.79 0.13
C SER A 35 -28.35 13.28 -0.09
N ARG A 36 -28.68 12.49 0.95
CA ARG A 36 -28.78 11.01 0.82
C ARG A 36 -29.78 10.60 -0.26
N TYR A 37 -30.87 11.35 -0.39
CA TYR A 37 -31.88 11.09 -1.42
C TYR A 37 -31.30 11.29 -2.82
N ILE A 38 -30.61 12.40 -3.08
CA ILE A 38 -30.01 12.70 -4.39
C ILE A 38 -28.96 11.63 -4.73
N LEU A 39 -28.07 11.30 -3.79
CA LEU A 39 -27.05 10.26 -3.99
C LEU A 39 -27.66 8.91 -4.37
N GLN A 40 -28.75 8.50 -3.69
CA GLN A 40 -29.44 7.26 -4.01
C GLN A 40 -30.11 7.31 -5.39
N GLN A 41 -30.74 8.43 -5.78
CA GLN A 41 -31.34 8.60 -7.09
C GLN A 41 -30.31 8.55 -8.22
N VAL A 42 -29.15 9.18 -8.03
CA VAL A 42 -28.04 9.16 -8.99
C VAL A 42 -27.51 7.72 -9.14
N LEU A 43 -27.26 7.00 -8.04
CA LEU A 43 -26.82 5.60 -8.08
C LEU A 43 -27.86 4.69 -8.75
N HIS A 44 -29.15 4.89 -8.42
CA HIS A 44 -30.22 4.12 -9.04
C HIS A 44 -30.25 4.35 -10.54
N ARG A 45 -30.11 5.60 -10.97
CA ARG A 45 -30.07 5.95 -12.40
C ARG A 45 -28.94 5.27 -13.14
N PHE A 46 -27.74 5.18 -12.52
CA PHE A 46 -26.62 4.42 -13.12
C PHE A 46 -26.94 2.93 -13.26
N THR A 47 -27.57 2.34 -12.28
CA THR A 47 -27.98 0.93 -12.34
C THR A 47 -29.02 0.69 -13.44
N GLU A 48 -29.99 1.59 -13.58
CA GLU A 48 -31.00 1.51 -14.66
C GLU A 48 -30.39 1.57 -16.06
N VAL A 49 -29.29 2.30 -16.26
CA VAL A 49 -28.60 2.39 -17.55
C VAL A 49 -27.54 1.30 -17.75
N GLY A 50 -27.48 0.30 -16.86
CA GLY A 50 -26.66 -0.90 -16.99
C GLY A 50 -25.32 -0.87 -16.24
N CYS A 51 -25.09 0.12 -15.40
CA CYS A 51 -23.92 0.08 -14.50
C CYS A 51 -24.18 -0.89 -13.35
N ARG A 52 -23.14 -1.56 -12.90
CA ARG A 52 -23.17 -2.31 -11.64
C ARG A 52 -22.40 -1.58 -10.55
N GLN A 53 -22.71 -1.87 -9.32
CA GLN A 53 -21.92 -1.41 -8.20
C GLN A 53 -20.55 -2.11 -8.19
N ALA A 54 -19.49 -1.35 -7.90
CA ALA A 54 -18.16 -1.90 -7.74
C ALA A 54 -18.04 -2.72 -6.45
N GLU A 55 -17.23 -3.77 -6.50
CA GLU A 55 -16.87 -4.54 -5.32
C GLU A 55 -15.90 -3.74 -4.39
N PRO A 56 -15.87 -4.03 -3.09
CA PRO A 56 -14.88 -3.42 -2.20
C PRO A 56 -13.46 -3.62 -2.73
N GLY A 57 -12.70 -2.51 -2.84
CA GLY A 57 -11.32 -2.53 -3.34
C GLY A 57 -11.17 -2.65 -4.86
N GLU A 58 -12.27 -2.72 -5.63
CA GLU A 58 -12.20 -2.91 -7.09
C GLU A 58 -11.42 -1.80 -7.81
N TYR A 59 -11.58 -0.54 -7.42
CA TYR A 59 -10.83 0.58 -8.03
C TYR A 59 -9.32 0.43 -7.80
N THR A 60 -8.91 0.08 -6.60
CA THR A 60 -7.49 -0.13 -6.26
C THR A 60 -6.92 -1.35 -6.98
N ARG A 61 -7.70 -2.44 -7.08
CA ARG A 61 -7.32 -3.63 -7.87
C ARG A 61 -7.09 -3.28 -9.35
N ARG A 62 -7.98 -2.49 -9.95
CA ARG A 62 -7.83 -2.04 -11.35
C ARG A 62 -6.60 -1.14 -11.51
N ALA A 63 -6.36 -0.22 -10.58
CA ALA A 63 -5.18 0.62 -10.58
C ALA A 63 -3.88 -0.20 -10.52
N TYR A 64 -3.82 -1.23 -9.67
CA TYR A 64 -2.71 -2.17 -9.61
C TYR A 64 -2.52 -2.95 -10.93
N LEU A 65 -3.58 -3.53 -11.48
CA LEU A 65 -3.53 -4.29 -12.75
C LEU A 65 -3.08 -3.42 -13.94
N ASN A 66 -3.41 -2.15 -13.92
CA ASN A 66 -3.03 -1.17 -14.94
C ASN A 66 -1.68 -0.48 -14.65
N GLY A 67 -0.91 -0.97 -13.66
CA GLY A 67 0.43 -0.47 -13.36
C GLY A 67 0.48 0.95 -12.78
N LYS A 68 -0.63 1.46 -12.21
CA LYS A 68 -0.68 2.77 -11.56
C LYS A 68 -0.06 2.76 -10.18
N MET A 69 0.00 1.60 -9.56
CA MET A 69 0.61 1.35 -8.25
C MET A 69 1.09 -0.09 -8.18
N ASP A 70 2.01 -0.37 -7.29
CA ASP A 70 2.44 -1.72 -6.97
C ASP A 70 1.55 -2.35 -5.86
N LEU A 71 1.80 -3.64 -5.54
CA LEU A 71 1.01 -4.36 -4.56
C LEU A 71 1.11 -3.74 -3.16
N SER A 72 2.31 -3.31 -2.76
CA SER A 72 2.54 -2.67 -1.47
C SER A 72 1.75 -1.36 -1.33
N GLN A 73 1.71 -0.55 -2.39
CA GLN A 73 0.92 0.67 -2.46
C GLN A 73 -0.59 0.37 -2.44
N ALA A 74 -1.03 -0.69 -3.12
CA ALA A 74 -2.43 -1.10 -3.14
C ALA A 74 -2.90 -1.55 -1.74
N GLU A 75 -2.09 -2.29 -1.01
CA GLU A 75 -2.36 -2.65 0.40
C GLU A 75 -2.39 -1.41 1.31
N ALA A 76 -1.48 -0.47 1.09
CA ALA A 76 -1.43 0.77 1.85
C ALA A 76 -2.70 1.63 1.72
N VAL A 77 -3.44 1.54 0.60
CA VAL A 77 -4.75 2.20 0.47
C VAL A 77 -5.74 1.67 1.50
N ALA A 78 -5.80 0.34 1.69
CA ALA A 78 -6.68 -0.26 2.69
C ALA A 78 -6.26 0.13 4.12
N ASP A 79 -4.96 0.11 4.41
CA ASP A 79 -4.41 0.52 5.70
C ASP A 79 -4.67 2.01 5.99
N LEU A 80 -4.59 2.86 4.98
CA LEU A 80 -4.89 4.29 5.11
C LEU A 80 -6.36 4.52 5.48
N ILE A 81 -7.28 3.80 4.84
CA ILE A 81 -8.73 3.87 5.12
C ILE A 81 -9.03 3.34 6.53
N ALA A 82 -8.35 2.26 6.95
CA ALA A 82 -8.52 1.64 8.26
C ALA A 82 -7.79 2.36 9.40
N SER A 83 -6.95 3.37 9.10
CA SER A 83 -6.13 4.04 10.10
C SER A 83 -6.97 4.79 11.14
N THR A 84 -6.75 4.51 12.42
CA THR A 84 -7.48 5.11 13.55
C THR A 84 -6.67 6.13 14.34
N ASN A 85 -5.37 6.24 14.06
CA ASN A 85 -4.48 7.14 14.78
C ASN A 85 -3.41 7.75 13.85
N LYS A 86 -2.73 8.80 14.34
CA LYS A 86 -1.71 9.54 13.56
C LYS A 86 -0.53 8.66 13.13
N ALA A 87 -0.14 7.68 13.94
CA ALA A 87 1.02 6.84 13.65
C ALA A 87 0.71 5.87 12.50
N THR A 88 -0.42 5.16 12.55
CA THR A 88 -0.88 4.25 11.49
C THR A 88 -1.16 5.00 10.19
N HIS A 89 -1.78 6.19 10.27
CA HIS A 89 -1.99 7.05 9.11
C HIS A 89 -0.65 7.45 8.44
N LYS A 90 0.35 7.89 9.22
CA LYS A 90 1.66 8.27 8.69
C LYS A 90 2.38 7.08 8.02
N MET A 91 2.29 5.88 8.62
CA MET A 91 2.86 4.66 8.04
C MET A 91 2.21 4.31 6.71
N ALA A 92 0.89 4.22 6.66
CA ALA A 92 0.14 3.90 5.44
C ALA A 92 0.41 4.92 4.33
N LEU A 93 0.44 6.22 4.67
CA LEU A 93 0.76 7.28 3.71
C LEU A 93 2.19 7.17 3.16
N SER A 94 3.16 6.80 4.00
CA SER A 94 4.55 6.58 3.57
C SER A 94 4.66 5.40 2.61
N GLN A 95 3.97 4.30 2.91
CA GLN A 95 3.93 3.12 2.05
C GLN A 95 3.22 3.40 0.72
N LEU A 96 2.10 4.12 0.76
CA LEU A 96 1.37 4.56 -0.44
C LEU A 96 2.24 5.44 -1.36
N LYS A 97 3.14 6.26 -0.79
CA LYS A 97 4.12 7.05 -1.56
C LYS A 97 5.28 6.23 -2.14
N GLY A 98 5.28 4.91 -1.96
CA GLY A 98 6.26 4.01 -2.54
C GLY A 98 7.60 3.95 -1.82
N HIS A 99 7.73 4.46 -0.59
CA HIS A 99 8.99 4.40 0.14
C HIS A 99 9.49 2.97 0.35
N PHE A 100 8.60 2.05 0.69
CA PHE A 100 8.95 0.64 0.87
C PHE A 100 9.38 -0.01 -0.46
N SER A 101 8.65 0.24 -1.53
CA SER A 101 8.96 -0.29 -2.87
C SER A 101 10.30 0.23 -3.40
N ASN A 102 10.63 1.49 -3.14
CA ASN A 102 11.93 2.05 -3.50
C ASN A 102 13.08 1.38 -2.73
N GLU A 103 12.90 1.12 -1.43
CA GLU A 103 13.88 0.39 -0.61
C GLU A 103 14.13 -1.03 -1.14
N LEU A 104 13.05 -1.74 -1.52
CA LEU A 104 13.16 -3.07 -2.13
C LEU A 104 13.85 -3.04 -3.50
N SER A 105 13.58 -2.00 -4.30
CA SER A 105 14.24 -1.82 -5.61
C SER A 105 15.74 -1.60 -5.45
N LEU A 106 16.16 -0.75 -4.52
CA LEU A 106 17.58 -0.55 -4.20
C LEU A 106 18.25 -1.83 -3.70
N LEU A 107 17.56 -2.60 -2.86
CA LEU A 107 18.05 -3.90 -2.38
C LEU A 107 18.21 -4.90 -3.53
N ARG A 108 17.24 -4.95 -4.45
CA ARG A 108 17.30 -5.78 -5.65
C ARG A 108 18.49 -5.42 -6.53
N GLU A 109 18.76 -4.13 -6.76
CA GLU A 109 19.91 -3.67 -7.55
C GLU A 109 21.24 -4.12 -6.92
N LYS A 110 21.37 -4.04 -5.59
CA LYS A 110 22.56 -4.53 -4.87
C LYS A 110 22.72 -6.04 -4.99
N LEU A 111 21.64 -6.82 -4.88
CA LEU A 111 21.67 -8.25 -5.08
C LEU A 111 22.08 -8.63 -6.51
N LEU A 112 21.58 -7.91 -7.53
CA LEU A 112 21.97 -8.12 -8.91
C LEU A 112 23.46 -7.79 -9.12
N LYS A 113 23.96 -6.70 -8.53
CA LYS A 113 25.40 -6.36 -8.57
C LYS A 113 26.23 -7.48 -7.92
N MET A 114 25.83 -7.99 -6.76
CA MET A 114 26.52 -9.07 -6.09
C MET A 114 26.54 -10.37 -6.93
N THR A 115 25.42 -10.70 -7.57
CA THR A 115 25.34 -11.86 -8.47
C THR A 115 26.30 -11.71 -9.66
N SER A 116 26.32 -10.52 -10.29
CA SER A 116 27.24 -10.24 -11.42
C SER A 116 28.71 -10.32 -11.02
N LEU A 117 29.08 -9.87 -9.83
CA LEU A 117 30.45 -10.01 -9.32
C LEU A 117 30.83 -11.48 -9.06
N LEU A 118 29.89 -12.27 -8.53
CA LEU A 118 30.09 -13.71 -8.32
C LEU A 118 30.20 -14.48 -9.64
N GLU A 119 29.38 -14.15 -10.63
CA GLU A 119 29.45 -14.75 -11.97
C GLU A 119 30.80 -14.43 -12.63
N LEU A 120 31.26 -13.18 -12.53
CA LEU A 120 32.56 -12.78 -13.05
C LEU A 120 33.72 -13.56 -12.40
N GLU A 121 33.71 -13.71 -11.08
CA GLU A 121 34.71 -14.49 -10.36
C GLU A 121 34.69 -15.97 -10.75
N LEU A 122 33.50 -16.56 -10.99
CA LEU A 122 33.36 -17.95 -11.41
C LEU A 122 33.83 -18.19 -12.84
N ASP A 123 33.49 -17.30 -13.78
CA ASP A 123 33.84 -17.43 -15.19
C ASP A 123 35.37 -17.30 -15.42
N PHE A 124 36.06 -16.56 -14.58
CA PHE A 124 37.49 -16.33 -14.68
C PHE A 124 38.32 -17.09 -13.62
N SER A 125 37.68 -17.96 -12.85
CA SER A 125 38.33 -18.74 -11.78
C SER A 125 39.50 -19.64 -12.26
N ASP A 126 39.55 -19.98 -13.55
CA ASP A 126 40.63 -20.82 -14.16
C ASP A 126 41.90 -20.00 -14.46
N HIS A 127 41.88 -18.69 -14.30
CA HIS A 127 43.03 -17.80 -14.49
C HIS A 127 43.65 -17.47 -13.13
N GLU A 128 44.61 -18.25 -12.68
CA GLU A 128 45.24 -18.15 -11.34
C GLU A 128 45.95 -16.81 -11.03
N GLU A 129 46.15 -15.94 -12.01
CA GLU A 129 46.94 -14.71 -11.85
C GLU A 129 46.12 -13.40 -11.78
N LEU A 130 44.76 -13.45 -11.94
CA LEU A 130 43.95 -12.23 -11.99
C LEU A 130 42.77 -12.35 -11.05
N GLU A 131 42.73 -11.59 -9.96
CA GLU A 131 41.54 -11.31 -9.19
C GLU A 131 40.63 -10.33 -9.98
N PHE A 132 39.57 -10.85 -10.61
CA PHE A 132 38.63 -10.03 -11.41
C PHE A 132 37.57 -9.33 -10.58
N ALA A 133 37.23 -9.87 -9.38
CA ALA A 133 36.38 -9.22 -8.42
C ALA A 133 37.11 -8.99 -7.10
N ASP A 134 37.06 -7.76 -6.60
CA ASP A 134 37.57 -7.46 -5.26
C ASP A 134 36.70 -8.15 -4.21
N ARG A 135 37.23 -9.20 -3.57
CA ARG A 135 36.53 -9.95 -2.52
C ARG A 135 36.13 -9.07 -1.35
N SER A 136 36.87 -7.96 -1.11
CA SER A 136 36.51 -6.99 -0.08
C SER A 136 35.24 -6.20 -0.47
N GLU A 137 35.07 -5.85 -1.75
CA GLU A 137 33.87 -5.23 -2.26
C GLU A 137 32.65 -6.17 -2.14
N LEU A 138 32.84 -7.43 -2.48
CA LEU A 138 31.79 -8.44 -2.40
C LEU A 138 31.33 -8.68 -0.95
N GLN A 139 32.28 -8.77 -0.02
CA GLN A 139 31.99 -8.91 1.41
C GLN A 139 31.29 -7.66 1.95
N ALA A 140 31.75 -6.45 1.65
CA ALA A 140 31.14 -5.20 2.07
C ALA A 140 29.70 -5.08 1.54
N LEU A 141 29.47 -5.47 0.29
CA LEU A 141 28.13 -5.47 -0.30
C LEU A 141 27.20 -6.48 0.38
N ALA A 142 27.69 -7.67 0.70
CA ALA A 142 26.93 -8.69 1.43
C ALA A 142 26.56 -8.21 2.86
N GLU A 143 27.47 -7.58 3.58
CA GLU A 143 27.23 -7.00 4.90
C GLU A 143 26.20 -5.87 4.84
N GLU A 144 26.30 -4.98 3.85
CA GLU A 144 25.32 -3.91 3.62
C GLU A 144 23.91 -4.45 3.35
N ILE A 145 23.80 -5.46 2.48
CA ILE A 145 22.53 -6.14 2.17
C ILE A 145 21.97 -6.78 3.44
N ASN A 146 22.78 -7.53 4.19
CA ASN A 146 22.36 -8.18 5.42
C ASN A 146 21.88 -7.18 6.48
N HIS A 147 22.62 -6.09 6.67
CA HIS A 147 22.23 -5.01 7.59
C HIS A 147 20.87 -4.39 7.19
N LYS A 148 20.67 -4.14 5.90
CA LYS A 148 19.41 -3.58 5.39
C LYS A 148 18.24 -4.52 5.59
N ILE A 149 18.41 -5.80 5.27
CA ILE A 149 17.37 -6.83 5.47
C ILE A 149 17.01 -6.94 6.95
N THR A 150 18.00 -7.01 7.82
CA THR A 150 17.79 -7.11 9.27
C THR A 150 17.05 -5.88 9.82
N THR A 151 17.41 -4.68 9.37
CA THR A 151 16.72 -3.44 9.75
C THR A 151 15.26 -3.45 9.30
N LEU A 152 14.98 -3.87 8.06
CA LEU A 152 13.61 -4.00 7.55
C LEU A 152 12.81 -5.04 8.33
N ALA A 153 13.40 -6.20 8.66
CA ALA A 153 12.75 -7.24 9.44
C ALA A 153 12.37 -6.77 10.85
N HIS A 154 13.28 -6.09 11.56
CA HIS A 154 12.98 -5.51 12.87
C HIS A 154 11.94 -4.38 12.82
N SER A 155 11.94 -3.57 11.76
CA SER A 155 10.93 -2.51 11.59
C SER A 155 9.52 -3.07 11.43
N PHE A 156 9.39 -4.29 10.89
CA PHE A 156 8.11 -4.98 10.74
C PHE A 156 7.45 -5.30 12.09
N GLU A 157 8.22 -5.75 13.09
CA GLU A 157 7.69 -6.04 14.43
C GLU A 157 7.09 -4.80 15.08
N THR A 158 7.79 -3.66 15.00
CA THR A 158 7.30 -2.37 15.50
C THR A 158 6.08 -1.89 14.72
N GLY A 159 6.11 -2.02 13.40
CA GLY A 159 4.99 -1.64 12.53
C GLY A 159 3.73 -2.46 12.82
N ASN A 160 3.89 -3.76 13.03
CA ASN A 160 2.77 -4.66 13.35
C ASN A 160 2.15 -4.33 14.72
N ALA A 161 2.97 -4.02 15.74
CA ALA A 161 2.49 -3.57 17.02
C ALA A 161 1.71 -2.24 16.93
N LEU A 162 2.14 -1.31 16.10
CA LEU A 162 1.42 -0.06 15.85
C LEU A 162 0.09 -0.26 15.10
N LYS A 163 0.04 -1.22 14.17
CA LYS A 163 -1.14 -1.52 13.35
C LYS A 163 -2.19 -2.33 14.11
N GLN A 164 -1.78 -3.37 14.81
CA GLN A 164 -2.67 -4.30 15.52
C GLN A 164 -2.89 -3.94 16.99
N GLY A 165 -2.07 -3.04 17.53
CA GLY A 165 -2.02 -2.75 18.95
C GLY A 165 -1.24 -3.83 19.73
N VAL A 166 -1.02 -3.56 20.99
CA VAL A 166 -0.38 -4.49 21.93
C VAL A 166 -1.46 -5.10 22.81
N ALA A 167 -1.58 -6.43 22.80
CA ALA A 167 -2.52 -7.12 23.68
C ALA A 167 -2.04 -7.02 25.14
N VAL A 168 -2.84 -6.37 25.99
CA VAL A 168 -2.55 -6.22 27.42
C VAL A 168 -3.58 -6.98 28.24
N ALA A 169 -3.12 -7.90 29.07
CA ALA A 169 -3.96 -8.62 30.01
C ALA A 169 -3.85 -8.04 31.43
N ILE A 170 -4.98 -7.61 32.01
CA ILE A 170 -5.05 -7.15 33.40
C ILE A 170 -5.41 -8.35 34.29
N VAL A 171 -4.43 -8.85 35.06
CA VAL A 171 -4.59 -10.03 35.91
C VAL A 171 -4.57 -9.61 37.39
N GLY A 172 -5.42 -10.26 38.19
CA GLY A 172 -5.47 -10.01 39.63
C GLY A 172 -6.68 -10.71 40.29
N LYS A 173 -6.71 -10.74 41.62
CA LYS A 173 -7.81 -11.33 42.41
C LYS A 173 -9.16 -10.68 42.06
N THR A 174 -10.26 -11.32 42.41
CA THR A 174 -11.61 -10.75 42.28
C THR A 174 -11.76 -9.46 43.10
N ASN A 175 -12.50 -8.49 42.58
CA ASN A 175 -12.84 -7.22 43.24
C ASN A 175 -11.66 -6.27 43.56
N VAL A 176 -10.52 -6.38 42.87
CA VAL A 176 -9.37 -5.45 43.04
C VAL A 176 -9.37 -4.24 42.08
N GLY A 177 -10.51 -3.97 41.42
CA GLY A 177 -10.66 -2.78 40.58
C GLY A 177 -10.23 -2.95 39.11
N LYS A 178 -10.02 -4.17 38.60
CA LYS A 178 -9.62 -4.41 37.18
C LYS A 178 -10.56 -3.76 36.19
N SER A 179 -11.87 -3.95 36.37
CA SER A 179 -12.89 -3.37 35.50
C SER A 179 -12.95 -1.85 35.60
N THR A 180 -12.67 -1.29 36.77
CA THR A 180 -12.61 0.16 36.96
C THR A 180 -11.41 0.76 36.23
N LEU A 181 -10.28 0.06 36.23
CA LEU A 181 -9.08 0.47 35.48
C LEU A 181 -9.34 0.40 33.98
N LEU A 182 -9.90 -0.72 33.49
CA LEU A 182 -10.20 -0.91 32.06
C LEU A 182 -11.19 0.14 31.52
N ASN A 183 -12.16 0.56 32.33
CA ASN A 183 -13.13 1.58 31.94
C ASN A 183 -12.59 3.02 31.98
N ARG A 184 -11.39 3.23 32.50
CA ARG A 184 -10.73 4.54 32.55
C ARG A 184 -9.59 4.69 31.55
N LEU A 185 -9.16 3.60 30.88
CA LEU A 185 -8.22 3.58 29.76
C LEU A 185 -8.94 3.79 28.43
#